data_c4baad07224b29e7c71b033a92e73c79
#
_entry.id   c4baad07224b29e7c71b033a92e73c79
#
_cell.length_a   1.000
_cell.length_b   1.000
_cell.length_c   1.000
_cell.angle_alpha   90.00
_cell.angle_beta   90.00
_cell.angle_gamma   90.00
#
_symmetry.space_group_name_H-M   'P 1'
#
loop_
_entity.id
_entity.type
_entity.pdbx_description
1 polymer ?
#
loop_
_entity_poly.entity_id
_entity_poly.type
_entity_poly.pdbx_seq_one_letter_code
_entity_poly.pdbx_strand_id
1 'polypeptide(L)'
;ILILVSFTLLGAQNTLWVNGSNEAQFIYRTVDDSLHTYFKDAFGFNLGYRNFSFGMKFIAELPKYSTEQTELMDELDANRLELGWQELYASYEKDACKIYAGITEESFGNGIVFRSYKDLEFDIDNRLESFLFSYNDDFKFKAIYGAIENPNIIGRYDLAYGADLQTPYFKGLSFGASAMAFRNLLATNIYNQRTVFAGRLNYSAHNLDLQAETAFSELYHQPGIGTKNGKAIYVNGSYLIGFITIGGAYKQYDKFQYRLNDLPMANYHNETLSDASASGEDEIGYQGFGTVNFTDNLNFTVDYAEAFNSDKDKKMNDAYFALEYLGNSYSLLASYSQIEKIDDINSAWQQELIPALQSSFYLFNIPVKIQAEYKKISKQKQITESEHYEPKLQTDFALGKLALSVCVQSSWEEISEMLDSRYYPSAEIKYPLFEHSDIILFGGKEAGGKVCRNGVCRYVAPFEGLRIELNTRF
;
A
#
# COMPACT_ATOMS: atom_id res chain seq x y z
N ILE A 1 29.15 -4.52 16.50
CA ILE A 1 29.54 -3.85 17.77
C ILE A 1 28.35 -3.06 18.22
N LEU A 2 27.57 -3.61 19.16
CA LEU A 2 26.43 -2.95 19.79
C LEU A 2 26.96 -1.91 20.79
N ILE A 3 26.79 -0.64 20.50
CA ILE A 3 26.95 0.41 21.49
C ILE A 3 25.56 0.76 22.02
N LEU A 4 25.19 0.17 23.13
CA LEU A 4 24.05 0.59 23.93
C LEU A 4 24.44 1.86 24.68
N VAL A 5 23.94 3.00 24.26
CA VAL A 5 24.04 4.25 25.02
C VAL A 5 22.65 4.59 25.54
N SER A 6 22.37 4.19 26.77
CA SER A 6 21.20 4.67 27.49
C SER A 6 21.53 5.97 28.20
N PHE A 7 21.04 7.09 27.70
CA PHE A 7 21.05 8.37 28.41
C PHE A 7 19.68 8.65 29.01
N THR A 8 19.56 8.44 30.30
CA THR A 8 18.46 9.03 31.09
C THR A 8 18.92 10.38 31.63
N LEU A 9 18.47 11.48 31.04
CA LEU A 9 18.61 12.82 31.58
C LEU A 9 17.22 13.31 32.02
N LEU A 10 17.02 13.33 33.33
CA LEU A 10 15.88 13.98 33.99
C LEU A 10 16.11 15.51 34.04
N GLY A 11 15.26 16.26 33.32
CA GLY A 11 15.25 17.72 33.38
C GLY A 11 14.23 18.34 32.43
N ALA A 12 13.34 19.14 32.97
CA ALA A 12 12.16 19.70 32.32
C ALA A 12 12.40 20.42 31.00
N GLN A 13 11.50 20.23 30.02
CA GLN A 13 11.18 21.02 28.83
C GLN A 13 12.25 21.22 27.73
N ASN A 14 13.47 20.73 27.85
CA ASN A 14 14.52 20.80 26.81
C ASN A 14 15.22 19.46 26.62
N THR A 15 14.49 18.37 26.59
CA THR A 15 15.08 17.02 26.51
C THR A 15 15.46 16.68 25.06
N LEU A 16 16.71 16.30 24.89
CA LEU A 16 17.15 15.53 23.74
C LEU A 16 16.50 14.14 23.84
N TRP A 17 15.76 13.70 22.84
CA TRP A 17 15.27 12.34 22.75
C TRP A 17 15.92 11.64 21.55
N VAL A 18 16.18 10.37 21.72
CA VAL A 18 16.70 9.47 20.68
C VAL A 18 15.87 8.21 20.72
N ASN A 19 15.41 7.77 19.59
CA ASN A 19 14.85 6.45 19.39
C ASN A 19 15.33 5.84 18.10
N GLY A 20 15.24 4.53 17.98
CA GLY A 20 15.65 3.87 16.76
C GLY A 20 15.19 2.44 16.68
N SER A 21 15.48 1.83 15.55
CA SER A 21 15.23 0.40 15.27
C SER A 21 16.39 -0.20 14.49
N ASN A 22 16.56 -1.48 14.68
CA ASN A 22 17.41 -2.32 13.84
C ASN A 22 16.62 -3.55 13.44
N GLU A 23 16.55 -3.82 12.14
CA GLU A 23 15.85 -4.95 11.53
C GLU A 23 16.89 -5.76 10.75
N ALA A 24 17.42 -6.82 11.38
CA ALA A 24 18.36 -7.72 10.72
C ALA A 24 17.61 -8.96 10.23
N GLN A 25 17.83 -9.34 8.98
CA GLN A 25 17.17 -10.45 8.33
C GLN A 25 18.20 -11.36 7.65
N PHE A 26 18.14 -12.65 7.94
CA PHE A 26 18.84 -13.68 7.22
C PHE A 26 17.84 -14.54 6.47
N ILE A 27 18.08 -14.75 5.18
CA ILE A 27 17.22 -15.49 4.27
C ILE A 27 18.02 -16.61 3.62
N TYR A 28 17.48 -17.84 3.68
CA TYR A 28 17.95 -18.98 2.92
C TYR A 28 16.84 -19.50 2.03
N ARG A 29 17.03 -19.47 0.70
CA ARG A 29 16.07 -19.95 -0.31
C ARG A 29 16.49 -21.31 -0.84
N THR A 30 15.50 -22.17 -1.09
CA THR A 30 15.69 -23.51 -1.64
C THR A 30 15.33 -23.62 -3.12
N VAL A 31 14.76 -22.57 -3.71
CA VAL A 31 14.39 -22.54 -5.14
C VAL A 31 15.63 -22.31 -6.00
N ASP A 32 15.59 -22.77 -7.26
CA ASP A 32 16.67 -22.80 -8.29
C ASP A 32 17.32 -21.46 -8.62
N ASP A 33 17.77 -20.77 -7.62
CA ASP A 33 18.55 -19.55 -7.73
C ASP A 33 20.02 -19.85 -7.48
N SER A 34 20.90 -19.28 -8.26
CA SER A 34 22.34 -19.31 -8.01
C SER A 34 22.72 -18.69 -6.66
N LEU A 35 21.83 -17.91 -6.06
CA LEU A 35 22.00 -17.24 -4.77
C LEU A 35 20.98 -17.75 -3.76
N HIS A 36 21.44 -18.64 -2.87
CA HIS A 36 20.58 -19.25 -1.85
C HIS A 36 20.53 -18.46 -0.53
N THR A 37 21.47 -17.57 -0.28
CA THR A 37 21.66 -16.94 1.02
C THR A 37 21.76 -15.42 0.89
N TYR A 38 20.93 -14.71 1.67
CA TYR A 38 20.89 -13.25 1.72
C TYR A 38 20.95 -12.78 3.16
N PHE A 39 21.60 -11.64 3.37
CA PHE A 39 21.55 -10.90 4.62
C PHE A 39 21.14 -9.46 4.34
N LYS A 40 20.17 -8.97 5.09
CA LYS A 40 19.71 -7.59 5.04
C LYS A 40 19.70 -7.02 6.44
N ASP A 41 20.22 -5.82 6.60
CA ASP A 41 20.20 -5.07 7.84
C ASP A 41 19.70 -3.67 7.58
N ALA A 42 18.69 -3.24 8.32
CA ALA A 42 18.11 -1.90 8.24
C ALA A 42 18.20 -1.23 9.61
N PHE A 43 19.09 -0.27 9.72
CA PHE A 43 19.32 0.51 10.93
C PHE A 43 18.76 1.91 10.79
N GLY A 44 17.81 2.25 11.68
CA GLY A 44 17.18 3.57 11.73
C GLY A 44 17.33 4.22 13.08
N PHE A 45 17.50 5.54 13.10
CA PHE A 45 17.36 6.30 14.31
C PHE A 45 16.76 7.68 14.06
N ASN A 46 16.08 8.20 15.08
CA ASN A 46 15.55 9.55 15.11
C ASN A 46 16.07 10.28 16.36
N LEU A 47 16.41 11.52 16.17
CA LEU A 47 16.90 12.42 17.20
C LEU A 47 16.03 13.69 17.20
N GLY A 48 15.56 14.11 18.37
CA GLY A 48 14.82 15.35 18.49
C GLY A 48 15.33 16.21 19.63
N TYR A 49 15.39 17.52 19.38
CA TYR A 49 15.74 18.53 20.35
C TYR A 49 14.87 19.76 20.16
N ARG A 50 14.03 20.08 21.16
CA ARG A 50 13.05 21.16 21.05
C ARG A 50 12.17 21.00 19.81
N ASN A 51 12.27 21.96 18.90
CA ASN A 51 11.49 22.03 17.65
C ASN A 51 12.17 21.35 16.48
N PHE A 52 13.39 20.83 16.66
CA PHE A 52 14.14 20.17 15.61
C PHE A 52 14.03 18.67 15.74
N SER A 53 13.88 17.97 14.62
CA SER A 53 14.07 16.54 14.51
C SER A 53 14.95 16.20 13.30
N PHE A 54 15.66 15.11 13.45
CA PHE A 54 16.50 14.50 12.43
C PHE A 54 16.26 13.01 12.45
N GLY A 55 16.15 12.40 11.31
CA GLY A 55 16.03 10.93 11.19
C GLY A 55 16.80 10.39 10.02
N MET A 56 17.27 9.16 10.17
CA MET A 56 17.89 8.40 9.10
C MET A 56 17.57 6.91 9.23
N LYS A 57 17.43 6.24 8.09
CA LYS A 57 17.39 4.78 7.97
C LYS A 57 18.38 4.34 6.91
N PHE A 58 19.31 3.52 7.32
CA PHE A 58 20.37 2.97 6.48
C PHE A 58 20.11 1.49 6.23
N ILE A 59 20.32 1.03 5.00
CA ILE A 59 20.15 -0.37 4.61
C ILE A 59 21.48 -0.91 4.10
N ALA A 60 21.79 -2.14 4.51
CA ALA A 60 22.86 -2.95 4.00
C ALA A 60 22.31 -4.29 3.51
N GLU A 61 22.57 -4.65 2.26
CA GLU A 61 22.17 -5.92 1.67
C GLU A 61 23.37 -6.68 1.13
N LEU A 62 23.48 -7.96 1.47
CA LEU A 62 24.60 -8.82 1.05
C LEU A 62 24.12 -10.24 0.72
N PRO A 63 24.20 -10.65 -0.53
CA PRO A 63 24.26 -9.81 -1.72
C PRO A 63 23.00 -8.98 -1.87
N LYS A 64 22.96 -8.03 -2.80
CA LYS A 64 21.75 -7.25 -3.08
C LYS A 64 20.59 -8.21 -3.33
N TYR A 65 19.53 -8.08 -2.51
CA TYR A 65 18.30 -8.85 -2.66
C TYR A 65 17.26 -8.01 -3.41
N SER A 66 16.76 -8.53 -4.53
CA SER A 66 15.66 -7.93 -5.25
C SER A 66 14.60 -8.98 -5.55
N THR A 67 13.34 -8.64 -5.32
CA THR A 67 12.19 -9.48 -5.66
C THR A 67 11.95 -9.57 -7.16
N GLU A 68 12.45 -8.60 -7.93
CA GLU A 68 12.31 -8.54 -9.39
C GLU A 68 13.37 -9.34 -10.15
N GLN A 69 14.31 -9.95 -9.43
CA GLN A 69 15.46 -10.50 -10.08
C GLN A 69 15.48 -11.95 -10.25
N THR A 70 15.06 -12.37 -11.35
CA THR A 70 15.42 -13.68 -11.82
C THR A 70 16.23 -13.68 -13.11
N GLU A 71 16.31 -12.59 -13.83
CA GLU A 71 16.79 -12.73 -15.21
C GLU A 71 18.14 -12.09 -15.58
N LEU A 72 18.72 -11.16 -14.81
CA LEU A 72 19.88 -10.39 -15.29
C LEU A 72 20.90 -9.94 -14.21
N MET A 73 21.13 -10.72 -13.16
CA MET A 73 22.34 -10.47 -12.38
C MET A 73 23.55 -11.05 -13.09
N ASP A 74 24.42 -10.18 -13.59
CA ASP A 74 25.80 -10.57 -13.89
C ASP A 74 26.41 -11.21 -12.65
N GLU A 75 27.14 -12.34 -12.80
CA GLU A 75 27.81 -13.03 -11.67
C GLU A 75 28.67 -12.10 -10.81
N LEU A 76 29.11 -10.98 -11.37
CA LEU A 76 29.90 -9.94 -10.69
C LEU A 76 29.09 -9.10 -9.69
N ASP A 77 27.79 -8.94 -9.88
CA ASP A 77 26.92 -8.19 -8.97
C ASP A 77 26.33 -9.07 -7.85
N ALA A 78 26.32 -10.38 -8.03
CA ALA A 78 25.76 -11.35 -7.13
C ALA A 78 26.40 -11.38 -5.72
N ASN A 79 27.62 -10.93 -5.57
CA ASN A 79 28.34 -10.87 -4.29
C ASN A 79 28.59 -9.44 -3.80
N ARG A 80 27.93 -8.46 -4.38
CA ARG A 80 28.10 -7.06 -4.03
C ARG A 80 27.32 -6.69 -2.78
N LEU A 81 28.01 -6.09 -1.82
CA LEU A 81 27.36 -5.38 -0.72
C LEU A 81 26.71 -4.10 -1.27
N GLU A 82 25.41 -3.98 -1.13
CA GLU A 82 24.70 -2.73 -1.41
C GLU A 82 24.44 -1.99 -0.12
N LEU A 83 24.79 -0.70 -0.13
CA LEU A 83 24.58 0.23 0.96
C LEU A 83 23.74 1.39 0.46
N GLY A 84 22.66 1.71 1.16
CA GLY A 84 21.75 2.77 0.75
C GLY A 84 21.08 3.47 1.91
N TRP A 85 20.64 4.70 1.65
CA TRP A 85 19.78 5.45 2.53
C TRP A 85 18.33 5.20 2.15
N GLN A 86 17.53 4.69 3.08
CA GLN A 86 16.10 4.54 2.87
C GLN A 86 15.32 5.74 3.37
N GLU A 87 15.84 6.40 4.41
CA GLU A 87 15.27 7.62 4.98
C GLU A 87 16.42 8.53 5.38
N LEU A 88 16.27 9.80 5.11
CA LEU A 88 17.16 10.86 5.59
C LEU A 88 16.35 12.14 5.62
N TYR A 89 16.18 12.74 6.79
CA TYR A 89 15.47 13.99 6.91
C TYR A 89 15.94 14.87 8.08
N ALA A 90 15.68 16.15 7.94
CA ALA A 90 15.71 17.11 9.02
C ALA A 90 14.41 17.92 9.01
N SER A 91 13.84 18.20 10.17
CA SER A 91 12.66 19.06 10.27
C SER A 91 12.74 20.04 11.42
N TYR A 92 12.04 21.17 11.25
CA TYR A 92 11.79 22.16 12.27
C TYR A 92 10.27 22.40 12.34
N GLU A 93 9.69 22.22 13.52
CA GLU A 93 8.26 22.41 13.75
C GLU A 93 8.05 23.35 14.94
N LYS A 94 7.33 24.43 14.70
CA LYS A 94 6.97 25.39 15.74
C LYS A 94 5.58 25.95 15.47
N ASP A 95 4.71 25.87 16.48
CA ASP A 95 3.31 26.26 16.39
C ASP A 95 2.62 25.59 15.20
N ALA A 96 2.07 26.36 14.28
CA ALA A 96 1.41 25.86 13.07
C ALA A 96 2.36 25.59 11.88
N CYS A 97 3.63 25.99 11.99
CA CYS A 97 4.59 25.93 10.89
C CYS A 97 5.51 24.73 11.00
N LYS A 98 5.71 24.02 9.88
CA LYS A 98 6.71 22.96 9.74
C LYS A 98 7.55 23.18 8.49
N ILE A 99 8.85 23.09 8.65
CA ILE A 99 9.82 23.03 7.56
C ILE A 99 10.46 21.65 7.60
N TYR A 100 10.52 20.98 6.46
CA TYR A 100 11.07 19.64 6.34
C TYR A 100 11.99 19.58 5.12
N ALA A 101 13.12 18.91 5.26
CA ALA A 101 14.06 18.66 4.17
C ALA A 101 14.51 17.21 4.23
N GLY A 102 14.36 16.47 3.14
CA GLY A 102 14.74 15.08 3.02
C GLY A 102 13.74 14.24 2.25
N ILE A 103 13.79 12.92 2.45
CA ILE A 103 12.88 11.97 1.81
C ILE A 103 11.49 12.13 2.41
N THR A 104 10.52 12.51 1.58
CA THR A 104 9.20 12.99 2.02
C THR A 104 8.10 12.07 1.56
N GLU A 105 7.19 11.73 2.49
CA GLU A 105 5.88 11.14 2.19
C GLU A 105 4.82 12.22 2.41
N GLU A 106 4.13 12.61 1.35
CA GLU A 106 3.16 13.70 1.40
C GLU A 106 2.12 13.59 0.28
N SER A 107 0.93 14.15 0.49
CA SER A 107 -0.12 14.20 -0.52
C SER A 107 -0.84 15.54 -0.56
N PHE A 108 -1.37 15.89 -1.73
CA PHE A 108 -2.30 17.01 -1.94
C PHE A 108 -3.71 16.44 -2.17
N GLY A 109 -4.66 16.85 -1.33
CA GLY A 109 -6.02 16.34 -1.39
C GLY A 109 -6.09 14.82 -1.29
N ASN A 110 -6.82 14.22 -2.22
CA ASN A 110 -6.99 12.76 -2.32
C ASN A 110 -5.84 12.04 -3.06
N GLY A 111 -4.73 12.72 -3.33
CA GLY A 111 -3.62 12.12 -4.08
C GLY A 111 -3.75 12.27 -5.61
N ILE A 112 -4.85 12.79 -6.12
CA ILE A 112 -5.07 12.97 -7.57
C ILE A 112 -3.99 13.87 -8.17
N VAL A 113 -3.67 14.99 -7.51
CA VAL A 113 -2.67 15.95 -8.00
C VAL A 113 -1.25 15.54 -7.61
N PHE A 114 -1.09 15.02 -6.41
CA PHE A 114 0.24 14.68 -5.90
C PHE A 114 0.15 13.69 -4.75
N ARG A 115 0.94 12.63 -4.85
CA ARG A 115 1.24 11.72 -3.76
C ARG A 115 2.66 11.21 -3.88
N SER A 116 3.45 11.50 -2.85
CA SER A 116 4.80 10.98 -2.64
C SER A 116 4.73 9.94 -1.54
N TYR A 117 4.99 8.68 -1.84
CA TYR A 117 4.79 7.58 -0.90
C TYR A 117 5.67 6.37 -1.24
N LYS A 118 5.81 5.51 -0.24
CA LYS A 118 6.36 4.18 -0.43
C LYS A 118 5.25 3.15 -0.27
N ASP A 119 5.06 2.32 -1.27
CA ASP A 119 4.16 1.20 -1.23
C ASP A 119 4.96 -0.08 -0.99
N LEU A 120 4.81 -0.64 0.21
CA LEU A 120 5.48 -1.88 0.60
C LEU A 120 4.78 -3.12 0.01
N GLU A 121 3.55 -2.97 -0.47
CA GLU A 121 2.80 -4.07 -1.08
C GLU A 121 3.30 -4.33 -2.50
N PHE A 122 3.63 -3.29 -3.25
CA PHE A 122 4.05 -3.38 -4.65
C PHE A 122 5.53 -3.07 -4.87
N ASP A 123 6.31 -2.88 -3.78
CA ASP A 123 7.73 -2.47 -3.81
C ASP A 123 7.98 -1.20 -4.63
N ILE A 124 7.00 -0.28 -4.59
CA ILE A 124 7.07 1.01 -5.29
C ILE A 124 7.60 2.07 -4.32
N ASP A 125 8.65 2.77 -4.69
CA ASP A 125 9.14 3.94 -3.96
C ASP A 125 9.06 5.20 -4.85
N ASN A 126 8.01 5.99 -4.61
CA ASN A 126 7.74 7.26 -5.28
C ASN A 126 7.97 8.46 -4.34
N ARG A 127 8.80 8.31 -3.30
CA ARG A 127 9.11 9.38 -2.39
C ARG A 127 10.06 10.39 -3.03
N LEU A 128 9.80 11.67 -2.77
CA LEU A 128 10.66 12.77 -3.19
C LEU A 128 11.76 13.04 -2.16
N GLU A 129 12.95 13.29 -2.63
CA GLU A 129 13.95 14.08 -1.88
C GLU A 129 13.55 15.54 -2.01
N SER A 130 13.02 16.15 -0.97
CA SER A 130 12.34 17.43 -1.09
C SER A 130 12.57 18.39 0.06
N PHE A 131 12.27 19.66 -0.22
CA PHE A 131 12.01 20.69 0.76
C PHE A 131 10.49 20.92 0.82
N LEU A 132 9.91 20.76 2.00
CA LEU A 132 8.49 20.95 2.27
C LEU A 132 8.31 22.05 3.32
N PHE A 133 7.46 23.02 3.02
CA PHE A 133 6.89 23.95 3.99
C PHE A 133 5.42 23.60 4.19
N SER A 134 4.98 23.51 5.44
CA SER A 134 3.56 23.36 5.77
C SER A 134 3.14 24.31 6.89
N TYR A 135 1.92 24.82 6.76
CA TYR A 135 1.21 25.59 7.76
C TYR A 135 -0.14 24.92 8.03
N ASN A 136 -0.45 24.64 9.30
CA ASN A 136 -1.63 23.89 9.69
C ASN A 136 -2.27 24.51 10.93
N ASP A 137 -3.14 25.49 10.71
CA ASP A 137 -3.94 26.16 11.73
C ASP A 137 -5.35 26.39 11.17
N ASP A 138 -5.86 27.63 11.16
CA ASP A 138 -7.17 27.98 10.61
C ASP A 138 -7.31 27.54 9.15
N PHE A 139 -6.30 27.76 8.34
CA PHE A 139 -6.18 27.19 7.00
C PHE A 139 -4.98 26.25 6.93
N LYS A 140 -5.01 25.33 5.98
CA LYS A 140 -3.89 24.42 5.72
C LYS A 140 -3.21 24.83 4.42
N PHE A 141 -1.89 24.99 4.48
CA PHE A 141 -1.08 25.31 3.30
C PHE A 141 0.13 24.38 3.26
N LYS A 142 0.46 23.87 2.09
CA LYS A 142 1.67 23.10 1.84
C LYS A 142 2.35 23.63 0.58
N ALA A 143 3.67 23.66 0.59
CA ALA A 143 4.47 23.93 -0.61
C ALA A 143 5.65 22.97 -0.63
N ILE A 144 5.87 22.32 -1.77
CA ILE A 144 6.92 21.32 -1.94
C ILE A 144 7.76 21.64 -3.18
N TYR A 145 9.05 21.39 -3.06
CA TYR A 145 10.00 21.37 -4.17
C TYR A 145 10.95 20.20 -3.95
N GLY A 146 11.05 19.30 -4.93
CA GLY A 146 11.86 18.09 -4.76
C GLY A 146 12.23 17.42 -6.07
N ALA A 147 12.96 16.33 -5.92
CA ALA A 147 13.45 15.50 -7.00
C ALA A 147 13.25 14.01 -6.66
N ILE A 148 13.13 13.21 -7.69
CA ILE A 148 13.07 11.74 -7.59
C ILE A 148 13.97 11.14 -8.67
N GLU A 149 14.69 10.08 -8.35
CA GLU A 149 15.56 9.43 -9.33
C GLU A 149 14.77 8.97 -10.58
N ASN A 150 15.31 9.24 -11.75
CA ASN A 150 14.68 8.87 -13.01
C ASN A 150 14.87 7.35 -13.24
N PRO A 151 13.79 6.56 -13.43
CA PRO A 151 13.90 5.11 -13.54
C PRO A 151 14.60 4.64 -14.82
N ASN A 152 14.67 5.50 -15.83
CA ASN A 152 15.21 5.14 -17.16
C ASN A 152 16.61 5.70 -17.41
N ILE A 153 17.08 6.65 -16.58
CA ILE A 153 18.36 7.35 -16.80
C ILE A 153 19.13 7.39 -15.48
N ILE A 154 20.04 6.46 -15.29
CA ILE A 154 20.85 6.30 -14.09
C ILE A 154 21.55 7.61 -13.70
N GLY A 155 21.45 7.99 -12.44
CA GLY A 155 22.06 9.20 -11.88
C GLY A 155 21.46 10.52 -12.37
N ARG A 156 20.23 10.48 -12.90
CA ARG A 156 19.42 11.64 -13.24
C ARG A 156 18.15 11.70 -12.41
N TYR A 157 17.62 12.91 -12.26
CA TYR A 157 16.48 13.18 -11.41
C TYR A 157 15.39 13.90 -12.16
N ASP A 158 14.17 13.49 -11.92
CA ASP A 158 12.95 14.19 -12.30
C ASP A 158 12.61 15.21 -11.22
N LEU A 159 12.09 16.38 -11.62
CA LEU A 159 11.79 17.47 -10.70
C LEU A 159 10.30 17.63 -10.50
N ALA A 160 9.91 17.89 -9.25
CA ALA A 160 8.53 18.12 -8.87
C ALA A 160 8.42 19.34 -7.94
N TYR A 161 7.43 20.20 -8.18
CA TYR A 161 7.15 21.34 -7.30
C TYR A 161 5.67 21.72 -7.35
N GLY A 162 5.14 22.14 -6.22
CA GLY A 162 3.73 22.47 -6.15
C GLY A 162 3.29 23.04 -4.81
N ALA A 163 2.02 23.39 -4.74
CA ALA A 163 1.39 23.87 -3.52
C ALA A 163 -0.04 23.38 -3.39
N ASP A 164 -0.51 23.28 -2.14
CA ASP A 164 -1.84 22.88 -1.74
C ASP A 164 -2.38 23.84 -0.69
N LEU A 165 -3.63 24.23 -0.83
CA LEU A 165 -4.35 25.10 0.09
C LEU A 165 -5.70 24.48 0.44
N GLN A 166 -6.07 24.51 1.72
CA GLN A 166 -7.40 24.15 2.21
C GLN A 166 -7.90 25.20 3.20
N THR A 167 -9.13 25.66 2.99
CA THR A 167 -9.81 26.58 3.90
C THR A 167 -10.27 25.87 5.17
N PRO A 168 -10.53 26.60 6.27
CA PRO A 168 -11.24 26.07 7.40
C PRO A 168 -12.67 25.65 7.03
N TYR A 169 -13.26 24.81 7.87
CA TYR A 169 -14.67 24.47 7.72
C TYR A 169 -15.57 25.62 8.17
N PHE A 170 -16.44 26.04 7.28
CA PHE A 170 -17.51 26.99 7.58
C PHE A 170 -18.88 26.34 7.36
N LYS A 171 -19.63 26.15 8.42
CA LYS A 171 -20.93 25.44 8.40
C LYS A 171 -20.86 24.06 7.74
N GLY A 172 -19.79 23.34 8.02
CA GLY A 172 -19.55 22.02 7.44
C GLY A 172 -18.89 22.03 6.06
N LEU A 173 -18.68 23.16 5.40
CA LEU A 173 -18.05 23.27 4.09
C LEU A 173 -16.57 23.70 4.20
N SER A 174 -15.71 23.07 3.43
CA SER A 174 -14.30 23.44 3.24
C SER A 174 -13.94 23.33 1.76
N PHE A 175 -13.12 24.26 1.29
CA PHE A 175 -12.64 24.31 -0.09
C PHE A 175 -11.13 24.08 -0.11
N GLY A 176 -10.65 23.42 -1.17
CA GLY A 176 -9.24 23.20 -1.40
C GLY A 176 -8.85 23.50 -2.84
N ALA A 177 -7.60 23.87 -3.04
CA ALA A 177 -7.00 24.03 -4.35
C ALA A 177 -5.56 23.54 -4.34
N SER A 178 -5.14 22.86 -5.41
CA SER A 178 -3.78 22.35 -5.57
C SER A 178 -3.24 22.71 -6.94
N ALA A 179 -1.93 22.92 -7.00
CA ALA A 179 -1.19 23.06 -8.26
C ALA A 179 0.13 22.28 -8.14
N MET A 180 0.49 21.53 -9.19
CA MET A 180 1.72 20.76 -9.25
C MET A 180 2.33 20.80 -10.63
N ALA A 181 3.66 20.86 -10.71
CA ALA A 181 4.41 20.68 -11.94
C ALA A 181 5.40 19.54 -11.75
N PHE A 182 5.42 18.61 -12.69
CA PHE A 182 6.32 17.47 -12.74
C PHE A 182 7.08 17.46 -14.06
N ARG A 183 8.40 17.50 -13.98
CA ARG A 183 9.31 17.47 -15.14
C ARG A 183 10.03 16.15 -15.16
N ASN A 184 9.72 15.32 -16.15
CA ASN A 184 10.30 14.01 -16.36
C ASN A 184 11.30 14.06 -17.51
N LEU A 185 12.55 13.61 -17.27
CA LEU A 185 13.59 13.50 -18.27
C LEU A 185 13.38 12.27 -19.16
N LEU A 186 13.38 12.47 -20.47
CA LEU A 186 13.30 11.39 -21.47
C LEU A 186 14.68 11.06 -22.04
N ALA A 187 15.57 12.05 -22.12
CA ALA A 187 16.96 11.93 -22.55
C ALA A 187 17.75 13.13 -21.99
N THR A 188 19.06 13.17 -22.20
CA THR A 188 19.96 14.15 -21.60
C THR A 188 19.50 15.63 -21.69
N ASN A 189 18.78 15.99 -22.75
CA ASN A 189 18.27 17.36 -22.97
C ASN A 189 16.81 17.39 -23.41
N ILE A 190 16.08 16.29 -23.23
CA ILE A 190 14.67 16.17 -23.64
C ILE A 190 13.86 15.83 -22.38
N TYR A 191 12.82 16.62 -22.13
CA TYR A 191 11.92 16.40 -21.00
C TYR A 191 10.46 16.59 -21.39
N ASN A 192 9.60 15.91 -20.68
CA ASN A 192 8.18 16.22 -20.61
C ASN A 192 7.92 17.05 -19.36
N GLN A 193 6.99 17.98 -19.42
CA GLN A 193 6.48 18.67 -18.24
C GLN A 193 4.98 18.52 -18.18
N ARG A 194 4.51 17.99 -17.07
CA ARG A 194 3.08 17.93 -16.73
C ARG A 194 2.79 19.00 -15.70
N THR A 195 1.78 19.82 -15.96
CA THR A 195 1.24 20.78 -14.99
C THR A 195 -0.17 20.36 -14.66
N VAL A 196 -0.51 20.33 -13.38
CA VAL A 196 -1.79 19.86 -12.87
C VAL A 196 -2.38 20.89 -11.93
N PHE A 197 -3.67 21.15 -12.05
CA PHE A 197 -4.46 22.01 -11.17
C PHE A 197 -5.69 21.25 -10.69
N ALA A 198 -6.05 21.41 -9.42
CA ALA A 198 -7.28 20.83 -8.88
C ALA A 198 -8.02 21.77 -7.97
N GLY A 199 -9.34 21.56 -7.89
CA GLY A 199 -10.22 22.15 -6.92
C GLY A 199 -10.96 21.06 -6.14
N ARG A 200 -11.14 21.30 -4.83
CA ARG A 200 -11.81 20.37 -3.89
C ARG A 200 -12.93 21.04 -3.14
N LEU A 201 -13.95 20.26 -2.86
CA LEU A 201 -15.05 20.60 -1.95
C LEU A 201 -15.20 19.47 -0.93
N ASN A 202 -15.18 19.81 0.35
CA ASN A 202 -15.49 18.88 1.42
C ASN A 202 -16.69 19.41 2.20
N TYR A 203 -17.62 18.52 2.52
CA TYR A 203 -18.75 18.81 3.38
C TYR A 203 -18.86 17.74 4.47
N SER A 204 -18.89 18.17 5.72
CA SER A 204 -19.05 17.28 6.87
C SER A 204 -20.00 17.96 7.88
N ALA A 205 -21.25 17.55 7.88
CA ALA A 205 -22.28 17.99 8.83
C ALA A 205 -23.52 17.07 8.77
N HIS A 206 -24.28 17.02 9.86
CA HIS A 206 -25.58 16.30 9.92
C HIS A 206 -25.46 14.82 9.50
N ASN A 207 -24.41 14.12 9.96
CA ASN A 207 -24.13 12.72 9.61
C ASN A 207 -23.83 12.47 8.12
N LEU A 208 -23.65 13.52 7.33
CA LEU A 208 -23.25 13.44 5.93
C LEU A 208 -21.80 13.91 5.79
N ASP A 209 -20.96 13.04 5.22
CA ASP A 209 -19.63 13.35 4.76
C ASP A 209 -19.61 13.23 3.23
N LEU A 210 -19.19 14.30 2.56
CA LEU A 210 -19.07 14.37 1.10
C LEU A 210 -17.74 15.01 0.73
N GLN A 211 -17.07 14.43 -0.23
CA GLN A 211 -15.83 14.93 -0.78
C GLN A 211 -15.88 14.88 -2.30
N ALA A 212 -15.52 15.97 -2.94
CA ALA A 212 -15.41 16.05 -4.39
C ALA A 212 -14.09 16.72 -4.78
N GLU A 213 -13.40 16.16 -5.74
CA GLU A 213 -12.18 16.72 -6.32
C GLU A 213 -12.24 16.64 -7.84
N THR A 214 -11.89 17.74 -8.51
CA THR A 214 -11.73 17.79 -9.96
C THR A 214 -10.37 18.34 -10.30
N ALA A 215 -9.71 17.73 -11.27
CA ALA A 215 -8.36 18.11 -11.68
C ALA A 215 -8.22 18.13 -13.20
N PHE A 216 -7.33 19.00 -13.67
CA PHE A 216 -6.95 19.16 -15.06
C PHE A 216 -5.43 19.08 -15.17
N SER A 217 -4.94 18.40 -16.19
CA SER A 217 -3.53 18.31 -16.47
C SER A 217 -3.22 18.70 -17.91
N GLU A 218 -2.10 19.39 -18.08
CA GLU A 218 -1.50 19.68 -19.38
C GLU A 218 -0.14 19.02 -19.44
N LEU A 219 0.08 18.16 -20.44
CA LEU A 219 1.35 17.52 -20.69
C LEU A 219 2.03 18.16 -21.89
N TYR A 220 3.12 18.87 -21.66
CA TYR A 220 3.97 19.46 -22.67
C TYR A 220 5.12 18.52 -23.03
N HIS A 221 5.22 18.19 -24.33
CA HIS A 221 6.35 17.43 -24.89
C HIS A 221 7.31 18.35 -25.62
N GLN A 222 8.60 18.21 -25.36
CA GLN A 222 9.65 18.91 -26.09
C GLN A 222 10.39 17.90 -27.02
N PRO A 223 10.71 18.25 -28.28
CA PRO A 223 10.17 19.28 -29.18
C PRO A 223 9.14 18.72 -30.18
N GLY A 224 8.05 19.45 -30.41
CA GLY A 224 7.19 19.26 -31.59
C GLY A 224 6.05 18.25 -31.49
N ILE A 225 5.85 17.56 -30.38
CA ILE A 225 4.70 16.69 -30.11
C ILE A 225 3.71 17.51 -29.27
N GLY A 226 2.53 17.74 -29.81
CA GLY A 226 1.53 18.62 -29.18
C GLY A 226 1.20 18.31 -27.72
N THR A 227 0.51 19.24 -27.06
CA THR A 227 0.00 19.08 -25.69
C THR A 227 -1.06 17.98 -25.62
N LYS A 228 -0.97 17.12 -24.60
CA LYS A 228 -2.05 16.19 -24.23
C LYS A 228 -2.68 16.69 -22.94
N ASN A 229 -3.97 16.98 -22.99
CA ASN A 229 -4.72 17.40 -21.81
C ASN A 229 -5.36 16.20 -21.16
N GLY A 230 -5.32 16.13 -19.84
CA GLY A 230 -5.99 15.13 -19.04
C GLY A 230 -6.99 15.75 -18.07
N LYS A 231 -7.94 14.97 -17.63
CA LYS A 231 -8.93 15.36 -16.61
C LYS A 231 -9.17 14.23 -15.63
N ALA A 232 -9.48 14.60 -14.39
CA ALA A 232 -9.89 13.70 -13.34
C ALA A 232 -11.06 14.28 -12.56
N ILE A 233 -11.99 13.41 -12.20
CA ILE A 233 -13.13 13.71 -11.32
C ILE A 233 -13.20 12.54 -10.32
N TYR A 234 -13.30 12.89 -9.05
CA TYR A 234 -13.55 11.94 -7.98
C TYR A 234 -14.54 12.53 -6.99
N VAL A 235 -15.56 11.75 -6.65
CA VAL A 235 -16.56 12.13 -5.64
C VAL A 235 -16.78 10.91 -4.76
N ASN A 236 -16.75 11.09 -3.46
CA ASN A 236 -17.17 10.08 -2.51
C ASN A 236 -18.04 10.69 -1.41
N GLY A 237 -18.83 9.86 -0.75
CA GLY A 237 -19.59 10.31 0.39
C GLY A 237 -20.24 9.17 1.14
N SER A 238 -20.61 9.45 2.39
CA SER A 238 -21.34 8.53 3.25
C SER A 238 -22.36 9.29 4.10
N TYR A 239 -23.44 8.60 4.43
CA TYR A 239 -24.50 9.13 5.28
C TYR A 239 -24.91 8.11 6.34
N LEU A 240 -24.91 8.54 7.60
CA LEU A 240 -25.31 7.72 8.74
C LEU A 240 -26.77 7.96 9.10
N ILE A 241 -27.60 6.92 9.00
CA ILE A 241 -29.05 6.93 9.32
C ILE A 241 -29.29 5.97 10.49
N GLY A 242 -29.25 6.48 11.71
CA GLY A 242 -29.41 5.63 12.89
C GLY A 242 -28.32 4.56 12.97
N PHE A 243 -28.69 3.30 12.76
CA PHE A 243 -27.77 2.15 12.79
C PHE A 243 -27.31 1.71 11.38
N ILE A 244 -27.64 2.47 10.34
CA ILE A 244 -27.29 2.16 8.94
C ILE A 244 -26.35 3.24 8.43
N THR A 245 -25.22 2.83 7.85
CA THR A 245 -24.36 3.69 7.03
C THR A 245 -24.53 3.31 5.57
N ILE A 246 -24.80 4.29 4.72
CA ILE A 246 -24.82 4.12 3.27
C ILE A 246 -23.83 5.08 2.65
N GLY A 247 -23.20 4.68 1.56
CA GLY A 247 -22.26 5.56 0.86
C GLY A 247 -21.94 5.07 -0.53
N GLY A 248 -21.05 5.81 -1.17
CA GLY A 248 -20.59 5.46 -2.49
C GLY A 248 -19.51 6.41 -3.00
N ALA A 249 -18.96 6.06 -4.14
CA ALA A 249 -17.95 6.84 -4.83
C ALA A 249 -18.20 6.82 -6.34
N TYR A 250 -17.72 7.86 -6.99
CA TYR A 250 -17.65 7.96 -8.45
C TYR A 250 -16.28 8.46 -8.86
N LYS A 251 -15.70 7.88 -9.91
CA LYS A 251 -14.44 8.32 -10.52
C LYS A 251 -14.56 8.41 -12.02
N GLN A 252 -13.84 9.36 -12.61
CA GLN A 252 -13.63 9.43 -14.04
C GLN A 252 -12.25 10.02 -14.31
N TYR A 253 -11.41 9.27 -15.02
CA TYR A 253 -10.03 9.64 -15.36
C TYR A 253 -9.83 9.51 -16.87
N ASP A 254 -9.20 10.53 -17.47
CA ASP A 254 -8.86 10.56 -18.89
C ASP A 254 -7.44 11.15 -19.00
N LYS A 255 -6.46 10.35 -19.42
CA LYS A 255 -5.03 10.72 -19.62
C LYS A 255 -4.41 11.40 -18.40
N PHE A 256 -4.75 10.90 -17.20
CA PHE A 256 -4.44 11.57 -15.95
C PHE A 256 -3.37 10.89 -15.11
N GLN A 257 -2.94 9.68 -15.44
CA GLN A 257 -1.91 8.99 -14.67
C GLN A 257 -0.51 9.56 -14.91
N TYR A 258 0.26 9.68 -13.83
CA TYR A 258 1.69 9.98 -13.83
C TYR A 258 2.34 9.51 -12.52
N ARG A 259 3.68 9.45 -12.49
CA ARG A 259 4.43 8.80 -11.41
C ARG A 259 4.14 9.32 -10.00
N LEU A 260 3.84 10.60 -9.85
CA LEU A 260 3.66 11.27 -8.57
C LEU A 260 2.19 11.53 -8.23
N ASN A 261 1.26 10.78 -8.79
CA ASN A 261 -0.09 10.73 -8.29
C ASN A 261 -0.49 9.31 -7.92
N ASP A 262 -1.54 9.21 -7.13
CA ASP A 262 -2.20 7.97 -6.78
C ASP A 262 -3.70 8.21 -6.87
N LEU A 263 -4.30 7.68 -7.93
CA LEU A 263 -5.69 7.96 -8.26
C LEU A 263 -6.61 7.16 -7.34
N PRO A 264 -7.54 7.82 -6.61
CA PRO A 264 -8.50 7.12 -5.76
C PRO A 264 -9.32 6.09 -6.53
N MET A 265 -9.55 4.97 -5.92
CA MET A 265 -10.40 3.91 -6.45
C MET A 265 -11.82 4.06 -5.96
N ALA A 266 -12.79 3.73 -6.79
CA ALA A 266 -14.16 3.52 -6.37
C ALA A 266 -14.35 2.02 -6.06
N ASN A 267 -13.61 1.55 -5.05
CA ASN A 267 -13.63 0.18 -4.53
C ASN A 267 -13.24 0.22 -3.05
N TYR A 268 -13.87 -0.60 -2.25
CA TYR A 268 -13.63 -0.66 -0.81
C TYR A 268 -12.90 -1.93 -0.38
N HIS A 269 -13.00 -3.02 -1.14
CA HIS A 269 -12.48 -4.34 -0.80
C HIS A 269 -11.66 -4.94 -1.93
N ASN A 270 -10.80 -5.87 -1.61
CA ASN A 270 -10.08 -6.89 -2.33
C ASN A 270 -9.20 -6.49 -3.52
N GLU A 271 -9.74 -5.93 -4.59
CA GLU A 271 -9.01 -5.72 -5.83
C GLU A 271 -9.07 -4.26 -6.29
N THR A 272 -8.07 -3.85 -7.06
CA THR A 272 -8.06 -2.52 -7.65
C THR A 272 -8.87 -2.54 -8.94
N LEU A 273 -9.84 -1.65 -9.07
CA LEU A 273 -10.61 -1.51 -10.30
C LEU A 273 -9.81 -0.84 -11.44
N SER A 274 -8.60 -0.35 -11.15
CA SER A 274 -7.69 0.16 -12.16
C SER A 274 -7.21 -0.89 -13.17
N ASP A 275 -7.31 -2.17 -12.83
CA ASP A 275 -7.00 -3.27 -13.75
C ASP A 275 -7.95 -3.34 -14.94
N ALA A 276 -9.12 -2.69 -14.88
CA ALA A 276 -10.08 -2.65 -15.98
C ALA A 276 -9.59 -1.81 -17.15
N SER A 277 -8.70 -0.85 -16.90
CA SER A 277 -8.13 0.04 -17.90
C SER A 277 -6.68 0.37 -17.58
N ALA A 278 -5.99 1.10 -18.46
CA ALA A 278 -4.62 1.55 -18.20
C ALA A 278 -4.62 2.67 -17.16
N SER A 279 -4.82 2.31 -15.90
CA SER A 279 -4.58 3.11 -14.68
C SER A 279 -4.71 4.64 -14.87
N GLY A 280 -5.94 5.15 -15.00
CA GLY A 280 -6.21 6.59 -15.16
C GLY A 280 -6.01 7.15 -16.58
N GLU A 281 -5.71 6.33 -17.59
CA GLU A 281 -5.65 6.77 -19.00
C GLU A 281 -7.05 6.90 -19.60
N ASP A 282 -7.94 5.97 -19.29
CA ASP A 282 -9.35 5.98 -19.70
C ASP A 282 -10.15 5.09 -18.74
N GLU A 283 -10.69 5.68 -17.68
CA GLU A 283 -11.34 4.91 -16.62
C GLU A 283 -12.53 5.65 -16.04
N ILE A 284 -13.67 4.97 -15.99
CA ILE A 284 -14.89 5.41 -15.30
C ILE A 284 -15.27 4.34 -14.29
N GLY A 285 -15.57 4.74 -13.06
CA GLY A 285 -15.96 3.78 -12.01
C GLY A 285 -16.96 4.36 -11.03
N TYR A 286 -17.70 3.47 -10.39
CA TYR A 286 -18.62 3.79 -9.30
C TYR A 286 -18.67 2.67 -8.28
N GLN A 287 -19.00 3.05 -7.05
CA GLN A 287 -19.18 2.17 -5.91
C GLN A 287 -20.43 2.58 -5.14
N GLY A 288 -21.13 1.61 -4.59
CA GLY A 288 -22.16 1.79 -3.60
C GLY A 288 -22.02 0.79 -2.47
N PHE A 289 -22.07 1.24 -1.23
CA PHE A 289 -21.98 0.36 -0.08
C PHE A 289 -23.01 0.67 0.98
N GLY A 290 -23.32 -0.33 1.80
CA GLY A 290 -24.17 -0.20 2.97
C GLY A 290 -23.66 -1.08 4.11
N THR A 291 -23.66 -0.53 5.32
CA THR A 291 -23.38 -1.27 6.55
C THR A 291 -24.55 -1.11 7.52
N VAL A 292 -25.03 -2.23 8.04
CA VAL A 292 -26.12 -2.28 9.03
C VAL A 292 -25.56 -2.83 10.34
N ASN A 293 -25.59 -2.03 11.39
CA ASN A 293 -25.22 -2.43 12.75
C ASN A 293 -26.48 -2.93 13.47
N PHE A 294 -26.82 -4.21 13.32
CA PHE A 294 -28.01 -4.80 13.94
C PHE A 294 -27.99 -4.72 15.46
N THR A 295 -26.79 -4.86 16.02
CA THR A 295 -26.49 -4.66 17.44
C THR A 295 -25.08 -4.09 17.56
N ASP A 296 -24.64 -3.72 18.77
CA ASP A 296 -23.26 -3.26 19.02
C ASP A 296 -22.20 -4.31 18.61
N ASN A 297 -22.64 -5.57 18.45
CA ASN A 297 -21.76 -6.70 18.21
C ASN A 297 -21.97 -7.38 16.86
N LEU A 298 -23.01 -7.05 16.11
CA LEU A 298 -23.38 -7.72 14.86
C LEU A 298 -23.54 -6.72 13.72
N ASN A 299 -22.64 -6.79 12.75
CA ASN A 299 -22.58 -5.90 11.59
C ASN A 299 -22.77 -6.72 10.30
N PHE A 300 -23.48 -6.14 9.36
CA PHE A 300 -23.61 -6.67 8.00
C PHE A 300 -23.22 -5.59 7.01
N THR A 301 -22.31 -5.93 6.08
CA THR A 301 -21.83 -5.02 5.05
C THR A 301 -22.11 -5.60 3.67
N VAL A 302 -22.57 -4.76 2.76
CA VAL A 302 -22.65 -5.02 1.33
C VAL A 302 -21.91 -3.93 0.59
N ASP A 303 -21.18 -4.28 -0.45
CA ASP A 303 -20.47 -3.37 -1.32
C ASP A 303 -20.55 -3.86 -2.76
N TYR A 304 -20.73 -2.95 -3.70
CA TYR A 304 -20.65 -3.23 -5.12
C TYR A 304 -19.91 -2.10 -5.82
N ALA A 305 -18.92 -2.46 -6.59
CA ALA A 305 -18.14 -1.53 -7.38
C ALA A 305 -17.99 -2.01 -8.82
N GLU A 306 -17.90 -1.07 -9.75
CA GLU A 306 -17.69 -1.34 -11.16
C GLU A 306 -16.78 -0.26 -11.76
N ALA A 307 -15.84 -0.67 -12.63
CA ALA A 307 -15.04 0.22 -13.44
C ALA A 307 -14.97 -0.27 -14.88
N PHE A 308 -14.89 0.65 -15.83
CA PHE A 308 -14.81 0.36 -17.26
C PHE A 308 -14.12 1.51 -18.01
N ASN A 309 -13.60 1.25 -19.20
CA ASN A 309 -13.12 2.28 -20.11
C ASN A 309 -14.29 2.90 -20.91
N SER A 310 -14.04 4.01 -21.61
CA SER A 310 -15.08 4.76 -22.37
C SER A 310 -15.80 3.89 -23.40
N ASP A 311 -15.10 2.99 -24.05
CA ASP A 311 -15.67 2.10 -25.08
C ASP A 311 -16.38 0.89 -24.47
N LYS A 312 -16.24 0.64 -23.16
CA LYS A 312 -16.78 -0.48 -22.40
C LYS A 312 -16.32 -1.85 -22.87
N ASP A 313 -15.22 -1.92 -23.60
CA ASP A 313 -14.57 -3.16 -24.02
C ASP A 313 -13.64 -3.75 -22.94
N LYS A 314 -13.35 -2.98 -21.90
CA LYS A 314 -12.72 -3.42 -20.65
C LYS A 314 -13.58 -3.05 -19.48
N LYS A 315 -13.89 -4.04 -18.65
CA LYS A 315 -14.75 -3.87 -17.49
C LYS A 315 -14.27 -4.75 -16.33
N MET A 316 -14.42 -4.23 -15.12
CA MET A 316 -14.23 -4.97 -13.89
C MET A 316 -15.36 -4.66 -12.93
N ASN A 317 -15.86 -5.65 -12.23
CA ASN A 317 -16.77 -5.48 -11.10
C ASN A 317 -16.32 -6.27 -9.88
N ASP A 318 -16.71 -5.80 -8.71
CA ASP A 318 -16.46 -6.42 -7.42
C ASP A 318 -17.75 -6.32 -6.58
N ALA A 319 -18.24 -7.46 -6.14
CA ALA A 319 -19.36 -7.56 -5.21
C ALA A 319 -18.88 -8.21 -3.92
N TYR A 320 -19.09 -7.56 -2.78
CA TYR A 320 -18.66 -8.01 -1.47
C TYR A 320 -19.81 -8.05 -0.47
N PHE A 321 -19.83 -9.11 0.33
CA PHE A 321 -20.77 -9.32 1.42
C PHE A 321 -20.00 -9.77 2.66
N ALA A 322 -20.30 -9.21 3.82
CA ALA A 322 -19.69 -9.62 5.07
C ALA A 322 -20.69 -9.60 6.23
N LEU A 323 -20.61 -10.61 7.08
CA LEU A 323 -21.28 -10.67 8.37
C LEU A 323 -20.22 -10.78 9.46
N GLU A 324 -20.17 -9.79 10.33
CA GLU A 324 -19.19 -9.71 11.40
C GLU A 324 -19.89 -9.74 12.77
N TYR A 325 -19.42 -10.62 13.64
CA TYR A 325 -19.82 -10.67 15.04
C TYR A 325 -18.59 -10.44 15.95
N LEU A 326 -18.67 -9.46 16.83
CA LEU A 326 -17.63 -9.08 17.78
C LEU A 326 -18.12 -9.30 19.22
N GLY A 327 -17.93 -10.50 19.74
CA GLY A 327 -18.26 -10.84 21.13
C GLY A 327 -17.07 -10.66 22.08
N ASN A 328 -17.32 -10.71 23.38
CA ASN A 328 -16.28 -10.53 24.40
C ASN A 328 -15.22 -11.64 24.40
N SER A 329 -15.60 -12.86 24.05
CA SER A 329 -14.72 -14.04 24.10
C SER A 329 -14.46 -14.67 22.74
N TYR A 330 -15.20 -14.28 21.73
CA TYR A 330 -15.01 -14.78 20.38
C TYR A 330 -15.46 -13.74 19.35
N SER A 331 -14.83 -13.75 18.18
CA SER A 331 -15.25 -13.00 17.02
C SER A 331 -15.39 -13.92 15.82
N LEU A 332 -16.28 -13.56 14.92
CA LEU A 332 -16.54 -14.29 13.68
C LEU A 332 -16.71 -13.27 12.54
N LEU A 333 -15.99 -13.46 11.44
CA LEU A 333 -16.20 -12.75 10.19
C LEU A 333 -16.42 -13.78 9.10
N ALA A 334 -17.59 -13.79 8.50
CA ALA A 334 -17.89 -14.55 7.30
C ALA A 334 -18.03 -13.59 6.14
N SER A 335 -17.27 -13.77 5.07
CA SER A 335 -17.31 -12.90 3.90
C SER A 335 -17.38 -13.70 2.60
N TYR A 336 -17.89 -13.04 1.58
CA TYR A 336 -17.95 -13.55 0.22
C TYR A 336 -17.64 -12.39 -0.73
N SER A 337 -16.69 -12.61 -1.63
CA SER A 337 -16.35 -11.67 -2.68
C SER A 337 -16.49 -12.35 -4.04
N GLN A 338 -16.99 -11.60 -5.00
CA GLN A 338 -17.07 -12.00 -6.40
C GLN A 338 -16.49 -10.89 -7.25
N ILE A 339 -15.41 -11.20 -7.97
CA ILE A 339 -14.73 -10.28 -8.87
C ILE A 339 -14.89 -10.81 -10.28
N GLU A 340 -15.20 -9.92 -11.23
CA GLU A 340 -15.27 -10.28 -12.64
C GLU A 340 -14.48 -9.26 -13.47
N LYS A 341 -13.65 -9.75 -14.37
CA LYS A 341 -12.82 -8.96 -15.30
C LYS A 341 -13.14 -9.38 -16.72
N ILE A 342 -13.44 -8.40 -17.57
CA ILE A 342 -13.79 -8.58 -18.99
C ILE A 342 -12.83 -7.72 -19.82
N ASP A 343 -12.22 -8.30 -20.84
CA ASP A 343 -11.41 -7.62 -21.86
C ASP A 343 -11.84 -8.16 -23.23
N ASP A 344 -12.80 -7.48 -23.85
CA ASP A 344 -13.36 -7.86 -25.13
C ASP A 344 -12.33 -7.71 -26.28
N ILE A 345 -11.37 -6.77 -26.14
CA ILE A 345 -10.29 -6.58 -27.13
C ILE A 345 -9.44 -7.85 -27.24
N ASN A 346 -9.11 -8.46 -26.12
CA ASN A 346 -8.29 -9.67 -26.04
C ASN A 346 -9.13 -10.95 -26.00
N SER A 347 -10.47 -10.83 -26.06
CA SER A 347 -11.41 -11.95 -25.86
C SER A 347 -11.08 -12.71 -24.57
N ALA A 348 -10.87 -11.97 -23.47
CA ALA A 348 -10.50 -12.49 -22.18
C ALA A 348 -11.59 -12.19 -21.12
N TRP A 349 -11.88 -13.20 -20.33
CA TRP A 349 -12.80 -13.12 -19.20
C TRP A 349 -12.21 -13.85 -18.00
N GLN A 350 -12.41 -13.31 -16.81
CA GLN A 350 -12.01 -13.93 -15.55
C GLN A 350 -13.07 -13.67 -14.49
N GLN A 351 -13.42 -14.70 -13.74
CA GLN A 351 -14.27 -14.59 -12.55
C GLN A 351 -13.54 -15.21 -11.35
N GLU A 352 -13.60 -14.52 -10.21
CA GLU A 352 -13.06 -14.97 -8.93
C GLU A 352 -14.19 -15.04 -7.92
N LEU A 353 -14.32 -16.17 -7.23
CA LEU A 353 -15.25 -16.39 -6.13
C LEU A 353 -14.46 -16.70 -4.87
N ILE A 354 -14.62 -15.88 -3.82
CA ILE A 354 -13.78 -15.92 -2.62
C ILE A 354 -14.65 -15.95 -1.36
N PRO A 355 -15.22 -17.09 -0.96
CA PRO A 355 -15.74 -17.26 0.38
C PRO A 355 -14.59 -17.34 1.40
N ALA A 356 -14.73 -16.62 2.50
CA ALA A 356 -13.77 -16.63 3.58
C ALA A 356 -14.44 -16.64 4.95
N LEU A 357 -13.80 -17.29 5.92
CA LEU A 357 -14.21 -17.35 7.31
C LEU A 357 -13.03 -17.07 8.21
N GLN A 358 -13.18 -16.10 9.11
CA GLN A 358 -12.21 -15.81 10.15
C GLN A 358 -12.88 -15.92 11.52
N SER A 359 -12.26 -16.59 12.46
CA SER A 359 -12.72 -16.69 13.83
C SER A 359 -11.58 -16.49 14.80
N SER A 360 -11.82 -15.74 15.88
CA SER A 360 -10.89 -15.61 16.99
C SER A 360 -11.62 -16.04 18.28
N PHE A 361 -10.97 -16.86 19.09
CA PHE A 361 -11.53 -17.39 20.34
C PHE A 361 -10.43 -17.84 21.31
N TYR A 362 -10.82 -18.20 22.51
CA TYR A 362 -9.91 -18.81 23.50
C TYR A 362 -10.12 -20.32 23.56
N LEU A 363 -9.04 -21.06 23.35
CA LEU A 363 -8.98 -22.49 23.57
C LEU A 363 -8.12 -22.78 24.82
N PHE A 364 -8.70 -23.24 25.92
CA PHE A 364 -7.99 -23.45 27.20
C PHE A 364 -7.16 -22.23 27.64
N ASN A 365 -7.72 -21.02 27.53
CA ASN A 365 -7.06 -19.71 27.79
C ASN A 365 -5.94 -19.33 26.80
N ILE A 366 -5.77 -20.05 25.73
CA ILE A 366 -4.85 -19.72 24.63
C ILE A 366 -5.66 -18.95 23.57
N PRO A 367 -5.30 -17.71 23.23
CA PRO A 367 -5.88 -17.01 22.10
C PRO A 367 -5.57 -17.76 20.81
N VAL A 368 -6.59 -18.07 20.04
CA VAL A 368 -6.50 -18.76 18.74
C VAL A 368 -7.24 -17.94 17.69
N LYS A 369 -6.63 -17.75 16.54
CA LYS A 369 -7.27 -17.19 15.35
C LYS A 369 -7.19 -18.20 14.22
N ILE A 370 -8.32 -18.52 13.61
CA ILE A 370 -8.42 -19.38 12.43
C ILE A 370 -8.90 -18.55 11.25
N GLN A 371 -8.26 -18.70 10.10
CA GLN A 371 -8.64 -18.09 8.84
C GLN A 371 -8.73 -19.20 7.79
N ALA A 372 -9.90 -19.35 7.19
CA ALA A 372 -10.14 -20.26 6.07
C ALA A 372 -10.62 -19.44 4.88
N GLU A 373 -10.00 -19.62 3.73
CA GLU A 373 -10.33 -18.96 2.48
C GLU A 373 -10.33 -20.01 1.37
N TYR A 374 -11.24 -19.86 0.45
CA TYR A 374 -11.28 -20.67 -0.75
C TYR A 374 -11.46 -19.74 -1.94
N LYS A 375 -10.47 -19.66 -2.83
CA LYS A 375 -10.54 -18.85 -4.03
C LYS A 375 -10.70 -19.77 -5.23
N LYS A 376 -11.81 -19.60 -5.97
CA LYS A 376 -12.05 -20.23 -7.27
C LYS A 376 -11.88 -19.16 -8.34
N ILE A 377 -11.04 -19.42 -9.35
CA ILE A 377 -10.82 -18.53 -10.48
C ILE A 377 -11.18 -19.29 -11.75
N SER A 378 -12.14 -18.81 -12.49
CA SER A 378 -12.49 -19.30 -13.83
C SER A 378 -11.99 -18.29 -14.85
N LYS A 379 -11.18 -18.72 -15.81
CA LYS A 379 -10.59 -17.88 -16.84
C LYS A 379 -10.91 -18.40 -18.21
N GLN A 380 -11.17 -17.47 -19.12
CA GLN A 380 -11.26 -17.75 -20.54
C GLN A 380 -10.38 -16.75 -21.30
N LYS A 381 -9.51 -17.22 -22.15
CA LYS A 381 -8.70 -16.39 -23.03
C LYS A 381 -8.77 -16.96 -24.44
N GLN A 382 -9.42 -16.23 -25.33
CA GLN A 382 -9.76 -16.70 -26.67
C GLN A 382 -10.60 -17.99 -26.59
N ILE A 383 -10.03 -19.13 -26.97
CA ILE A 383 -10.68 -20.45 -26.96
C ILE A 383 -10.23 -21.34 -25.78
N THR A 384 -9.28 -20.87 -24.97
CA THR A 384 -8.75 -21.65 -23.84
C THR A 384 -9.51 -21.29 -22.58
N GLU A 385 -10.08 -22.30 -21.94
CA GLU A 385 -10.68 -22.19 -20.61
C GLU A 385 -9.77 -22.84 -19.58
N SER A 386 -9.67 -22.22 -18.41
CA SER A 386 -8.99 -22.81 -17.26
C SER A 386 -9.74 -22.51 -15.97
N GLU A 387 -9.68 -23.47 -15.05
CA GLU A 387 -10.16 -23.31 -13.69
C GLU A 387 -8.99 -23.43 -12.71
N HIS A 388 -9.00 -22.56 -11.72
CA HIS A 388 -7.96 -22.47 -10.71
C HIS A 388 -8.59 -22.42 -9.33
N TYR A 389 -8.03 -23.18 -8.39
CA TYR A 389 -8.56 -23.33 -7.05
C TYR A 389 -7.47 -23.12 -6.01
N GLU A 390 -7.69 -22.23 -5.05
CA GLU A 390 -6.73 -21.90 -4.00
C GLU A 390 -7.36 -21.97 -2.60
N PRO A 391 -7.49 -23.15 -2.02
CA PRO A 391 -7.86 -23.27 -0.62
C PRO A 391 -6.67 -22.87 0.28
N LYS A 392 -6.96 -22.11 1.35
CA LYS A 392 -6.02 -21.66 2.35
C LYS A 392 -6.61 -21.85 3.74
N LEU A 393 -5.80 -22.40 4.64
CA LEU A 393 -6.11 -22.48 6.06
C LEU A 393 -4.90 -21.96 6.84
N GLN A 394 -5.14 -20.98 7.70
CA GLN A 394 -4.14 -20.45 8.61
C GLN A 394 -4.67 -20.48 10.03
N THR A 395 -3.80 -20.83 10.98
CA THR A 395 -4.11 -20.79 12.40
C THR A 395 -2.98 -20.11 13.15
N ASP A 396 -3.33 -19.09 13.94
CA ASP A 396 -2.42 -18.35 14.80
C ASP A 396 -2.72 -18.68 16.27
N PHE A 397 -1.67 -18.89 17.06
CA PHE A 397 -1.72 -19.20 18.49
C PHE A 397 -0.84 -18.23 19.27
N ALA A 398 -1.33 -17.73 20.41
CA ALA A 398 -0.53 -16.97 21.35
C ALA A 398 -0.27 -17.81 22.62
N LEU A 399 0.90 -18.41 22.71
CA LEU A 399 1.32 -19.30 23.78
C LEU A 399 2.20 -18.55 24.78
N GLY A 400 1.58 -17.75 25.65
CA GLY A 400 2.29 -16.85 26.56
C GLY A 400 3.05 -15.79 25.78
N LYS A 401 4.39 -15.83 25.78
CA LYS A 401 5.24 -14.92 25.01
C LYS A 401 5.48 -15.39 23.57
N LEU A 402 5.19 -16.63 23.26
CA LEU A 402 5.39 -17.20 21.92
C LEU A 402 4.15 -16.97 21.09
N ALA A 403 4.30 -16.41 19.88
CA ALA A 403 3.27 -16.41 18.85
C ALA A 403 3.68 -17.42 17.76
N LEU A 404 2.76 -18.31 17.41
CA LEU A 404 2.93 -19.34 16.38
C LEU A 404 1.85 -19.16 15.32
N SER A 405 2.25 -19.11 14.05
CA SER A 405 1.36 -19.14 12.90
C SER A 405 1.67 -20.37 12.05
N VAL A 406 0.65 -21.12 11.66
CA VAL A 406 0.78 -22.25 10.75
C VAL A 406 -0.19 -22.01 9.58
N CYS A 407 0.31 -22.10 8.35
CA CYS A 407 -0.48 -21.89 7.15
C CYS A 407 -0.29 -23.08 6.19
N VAL A 408 -1.38 -23.54 5.62
CA VAL A 408 -1.40 -24.46 4.50
C VAL A 408 -2.26 -23.86 3.40
N GLN A 409 -1.62 -23.58 2.27
CA GLN A 409 -2.29 -23.15 1.05
C GLN A 409 -1.97 -24.15 -0.05
N SER A 410 -2.91 -24.37 -0.94
CA SER A 410 -2.66 -25.13 -2.17
C SER A 410 -3.21 -24.37 -3.36
N SER A 411 -2.69 -24.67 -4.53
CA SER A 411 -3.12 -24.09 -5.80
C SER A 411 -3.24 -25.23 -6.80
N TRP A 412 -4.42 -25.37 -7.38
CA TRP A 412 -4.72 -26.40 -8.40
C TRP A 412 -5.22 -25.68 -9.64
N GLU A 413 -4.56 -25.92 -10.75
CA GLU A 413 -4.95 -25.36 -12.03
C GLU A 413 -5.30 -26.51 -12.98
N GLU A 414 -6.50 -26.46 -13.55
CA GLU A 414 -6.98 -27.41 -14.56
C GLU A 414 -6.96 -26.68 -15.93
N ILE A 415 -6.07 -27.14 -16.82
CA ILE A 415 -5.95 -26.63 -18.17
C ILE A 415 -6.11 -27.82 -19.11
N SER A 416 -7.18 -27.83 -19.91
CA SER A 416 -7.40 -28.84 -20.96
C SER A 416 -7.19 -30.28 -20.45
N GLU A 417 -7.84 -30.65 -19.32
CA GLU A 417 -7.78 -31.95 -18.64
C GLU A 417 -6.42 -32.31 -17.98
N MET A 418 -5.45 -31.39 -17.94
CA MET A 418 -4.22 -31.54 -17.14
C MET A 418 -4.35 -30.79 -15.84
N LEU A 419 -4.07 -31.47 -14.73
CA LEU A 419 -4.07 -30.89 -13.39
C LEU A 419 -2.64 -30.58 -12.95
N ASP A 420 -2.32 -29.29 -12.74
CA ASP A 420 -1.11 -28.84 -12.02
C ASP A 420 -1.48 -28.53 -10.57
N SER A 421 -0.77 -29.09 -9.62
CA SER A 421 -1.02 -28.88 -8.20
C SER A 421 0.22 -28.44 -7.46
N ARG A 422 0.10 -27.35 -6.67
CA ARG A 422 1.18 -26.80 -5.85
C ARG A 422 0.71 -26.67 -4.41
N TYR A 423 1.62 -26.92 -3.47
CA TYR A 423 1.34 -26.86 -2.04
C TYR A 423 2.33 -25.90 -1.38
N TYR A 424 1.82 -25.07 -0.48
CA TYR A 424 2.54 -24.01 0.22
C TYR A 424 2.35 -24.16 1.74
N PRO A 425 2.94 -25.18 2.37
CA PRO A 425 2.95 -25.28 3.83
C PRO A 425 3.99 -24.31 4.41
N SER A 426 3.63 -23.58 5.45
CA SER A 426 4.54 -22.68 6.14
C SER A 426 4.23 -22.55 7.61
N ALA A 427 5.25 -22.21 8.40
CA ALA A 427 5.13 -21.89 9.81
C ALA A 427 6.00 -20.69 10.16
N GLU A 428 5.51 -19.85 11.07
CA GLU A 428 6.23 -18.70 11.60
C GLU A 428 6.12 -18.70 13.13
N ILE A 429 7.25 -18.50 13.78
CA ILE A 429 7.36 -18.36 15.23
C ILE A 429 7.90 -16.97 15.52
N LYS A 430 7.21 -16.22 16.39
CA LYS A 430 7.68 -14.95 16.91
C LYS A 430 7.86 -15.07 18.43
N TYR A 431 9.02 -14.64 18.91
CA TYR A 431 9.35 -14.68 20.34
C TYR A 431 10.07 -13.39 20.76
N PRO A 432 9.62 -12.68 21.84
CA PRO A 432 10.34 -11.54 22.39
C PRO A 432 11.57 -12.05 23.16
N LEU A 433 12.77 -11.77 22.64
CA LEU A 433 14.04 -12.14 23.28
C LEU A 433 14.33 -11.25 24.49
N PHE A 434 14.11 -9.93 24.32
CA PHE A 434 14.35 -8.90 25.35
C PHE A 434 13.16 -7.94 25.37
N GLU A 435 13.19 -6.96 26.26
CA GLU A 435 12.10 -5.99 26.41
C GLU A 435 11.74 -5.25 25.11
N HIS A 436 12.73 -5.03 24.26
CA HIS A 436 12.58 -4.29 23.01
C HIS A 436 13.10 -5.05 21.78
N SER A 437 13.19 -6.37 21.85
CA SER A 437 13.73 -7.18 20.75
C SER A 437 12.90 -8.43 20.54
N ASP A 438 12.49 -8.64 19.28
CA ASP A 438 11.77 -9.83 18.85
C ASP A 438 12.64 -10.63 17.85
N ILE A 439 12.60 -11.96 17.98
CA ILE A 439 13.07 -12.86 16.93
C ILE A 439 11.87 -13.48 16.22
N ILE A 440 11.94 -13.54 14.89
CA ILE A 440 10.96 -14.20 14.04
C ILE A 440 11.68 -15.28 13.24
N LEU A 441 11.15 -16.50 13.30
CA LEU A 441 11.62 -17.64 12.54
C LEU A 441 10.51 -18.08 11.60
N PHE A 442 10.77 -18.04 10.30
CA PHE A 442 9.85 -18.54 9.28
C PHE A 442 10.50 -19.72 8.56
N GLY A 443 9.72 -20.75 8.28
CA GLY A 443 10.13 -21.88 7.44
C GLY A 443 8.99 -22.44 6.62
N GLY A 444 9.25 -22.75 5.35
CA GLY A 444 8.26 -23.34 4.46
C GLY A 444 8.16 -22.66 3.10
N LYS A 445 6.97 -22.78 2.49
CA LYS A 445 6.64 -22.21 1.18
C LYS A 445 5.53 -21.17 1.30
N GLU A 446 5.66 -20.08 0.55
CA GLU A 446 4.65 -19.03 0.38
C GLU A 446 4.35 -18.86 -1.11
N ALA A 447 3.07 -18.78 -1.46
CA ALA A 447 2.64 -18.53 -2.85
C ALA A 447 2.91 -17.10 -3.33
N GLY A 448 3.21 -16.20 -2.39
CA GLY A 448 3.25 -14.75 -2.63
C GLY A 448 1.88 -14.10 -2.44
N GLY A 449 1.85 -12.76 -2.46
CA GLY A 449 0.65 -11.97 -2.23
C GLY A 449 0.52 -11.46 -0.80
N LYS A 450 -0.68 -11.01 -0.42
CA LYS A 450 -0.94 -10.45 0.92
C LYS A 450 -1.01 -11.54 1.98
N VAL A 451 -0.14 -11.47 2.97
CA VAL A 451 -0.06 -12.41 4.09
C VAL A 451 -0.20 -11.67 5.42
N CYS A 452 -1.16 -12.12 6.24
CA CYS A 452 -1.36 -11.59 7.60
C CYS A 452 -1.03 -12.67 8.63
N ARG A 453 0.01 -12.46 9.46
CA ARG A 453 0.44 -13.40 10.50
C ARG A 453 0.75 -12.66 11.78
N ASN A 454 0.42 -13.28 12.91
CA ASN A 454 0.75 -12.73 14.22
C ASN A 454 0.38 -11.25 14.40
N GLY A 455 -0.73 -10.81 13.76
CA GLY A 455 -1.23 -9.44 13.82
C GLY A 455 -0.56 -8.44 12.85
N VAL A 456 0.35 -8.89 11.98
CA VAL A 456 1.02 -8.05 10.96
C VAL A 456 0.65 -8.54 9.58
N CYS A 457 0.20 -7.63 8.72
CA CYS A 457 -0.06 -7.89 7.30
C CYS A 457 1.06 -7.28 6.45
N ARG A 458 1.52 -8.02 5.45
CA ARG A 458 2.52 -7.57 4.48
C ARG A 458 2.33 -8.30 3.15
N TYR A 459 2.76 -7.68 2.08
CA TYR A 459 2.94 -8.37 0.81
C TYR A 459 4.28 -9.10 0.81
N VAL A 460 4.27 -10.32 0.33
CA VAL A 460 5.47 -11.15 0.23
C VAL A 460 5.59 -11.70 -1.19
N ALA A 461 6.80 -11.72 -1.72
CA ALA A 461 7.10 -12.43 -2.95
C ALA A 461 6.99 -13.96 -2.72
N PRO A 462 6.76 -14.76 -3.77
CA PRO A 462 6.83 -16.22 -3.66
C PRO A 462 8.15 -16.63 -3.01
N PHE A 463 8.07 -17.49 -2.00
CA PHE A 463 9.23 -17.86 -1.21
C PHE A 463 9.20 -19.33 -0.83
N GLU A 464 10.36 -19.98 -0.86
CA GLU A 464 10.58 -21.31 -0.31
C GLU A 464 11.92 -21.33 0.43
N GLY A 465 11.91 -21.64 1.73
CA GLY A 465 13.13 -21.66 2.51
C GLY A 465 12.97 -21.36 3.98
N LEU A 466 14.03 -20.77 4.56
CA LEU A 466 14.11 -20.32 5.95
C LEU A 466 14.39 -18.81 5.99
N ARG A 467 13.69 -18.09 6.89
CA ARG A 467 13.93 -16.68 7.18
C ARG A 467 14.04 -16.48 8.68
N ILE A 468 15.09 -15.79 9.10
CA ILE A 468 15.33 -15.41 10.49
C ILE A 468 15.38 -13.89 10.54
N GLU A 469 14.53 -13.27 11.36
CA GLU A 469 14.48 -11.83 11.55
C GLU A 469 14.74 -11.48 13.02
N LEU A 470 15.58 -10.48 13.26
CA LEU A 470 15.82 -9.90 14.57
C LEU A 470 15.44 -8.41 14.51
N ASN A 471 14.37 -8.06 15.21
CA ASN A 471 13.86 -6.70 15.27
C ASN A 471 14.14 -6.13 16.66
N THR A 472 14.90 -5.05 16.73
CA THR A 472 15.26 -4.36 17.98
C THR A 472 14.80 -2.90 17.91
N ARG A 473 14.28 -2.39 19.02
CA ARG A 473 13.92 -0.97 19.20
C ARG A 473 14.66 -0.41 20.40
N PHE A 474 15.03 0.86 20.38
CA PHE A 474 15.74 1.52 21.50
C PHE A 474 15.41 3.01 21.58
#